data_b8e7ccf063cbba89bb164a759eb1d329
#
_entry.id   b8e7ccf063cbba89bb164a759eb1d329
#
_cell.length_a   1.000
_cell.length_b   1.000
_cell.length_c   1.000
_cell.angle_alpha   90.00
_cell.angle_beta   90.00
_cell.angle_gamma   90.00
#
_symmetry.space_group_name_H-M   'P 1'
#
loop_
_entity.id
_entity.type
_entity.pdbx_description
1 polymer ?
#
loop_
_entity_poly.entity_id
_entity_poly.type
_entity_poly.pdbx_seq_one_letter_code
_entity_poly.pdbx_strand_id
1 'polypeptide(L)'
;EQPDVYDRVAITALMPPASMEPAPAGSVDMVVSFRNLHNWYARDAMKNVMDEAFNALKTGGYFGVVEHRAPEGSSVEFMKTSGDVTQSLAIQVAESAGFKLVDTSEINANPRDTKDYPKGVWTLPPSYRLKDENKSTYQTIGESDRMTLLFKK
;
A
#
# COMPACT_ATOMS: atom_id res chain seq x y z
N GLU A 1 -12.56 -7.64 -24.11
CA GLU A 1 -13.53 -8.15 -23.12
C GLU A 1 -13.31 -9.65 -22.94
N GLN A 2 -13.19 -10.13 -21.71
CA GLN A 2 -12.96 -11.54 -21.38
C GLN A 2 -13.94 -11.92 -20.25
N PRO A 3 -15.22 -12.19 -20.58
CA PRO A 3 -16.26 -12.45 -19.58
C PRO A 3 -15.92 -13.68 -18.72
N ASP A 4 -15.31 -14.72 -19.28
CA ASP A 4 -14.91 -15.92 -18.54
C ASP A 4 -13.92 -15.65 -17.40
N VAL A 5 -13.24 -14.48 -17.42
CA VAL A 5 -12.31 -14.04 -16.39
C VAL A 5 -12.94 -13.00 -15.45
N TYR A 6 -13.76 -12.09 -15.97
CA TYR A 6 -14.22 -10.88 -15.26
C TYR A 6 -15.71 -10.80 -14.99
N ASP A 7 -16.50 -11.81 -15.33
CA ASP A 7 -17.96 -11.80 -15.13
C ASP A 7 -18.38 -11.74 -13.64
N ARG A 8 -17.49 -12.16 -12.74
CA ARG A 8 -17.69 -12.13 -11.27
C ARG A 8 -17.15 -10.89 -10.59
N VAL A 9 -16.52 -9.98 -11.34
CA VAL A 9 -15.94 -8.76 -10.76
C VAL A 9 -17.03 -7.72 -10.55
N ALA A 10 -17.27 -7.34 -9.30
CA ALA A 10 -18.06 -6.17 -8.96
C ALA A 10 -17.14 -4.96 -8.81
N ILE A 11 -17.45 -3.87 -9.52
CA ILE A 11 -16.70 -2.63 -9.43
C ILE A 11 -17.40 -1.73 -8.43
N THR A 12 -16.66 -1.33 -7.38
CA THR A 12 -17.11 -0.38 -6.37
C THR A 12 -16.15 0.81 -6.31
N ALA A 13 -16.62 1.91 -5.71
CA ALA A 13 -15.82 3.12 -5.57
C ALA A 13 -15.35 3.27 -4.12
N LEU A 14 -14.04 3.45 -3.94
CA LEU A 14 -13.43 3.86 -2.67
C LEU A 14 -12.74 5.21 -2.90
N MET A 15 -13.43 6.29 -2.57
CA MET A 15 -12.95 7.68 -2.75
C MET A 15 -13.04 8.45 -1.43
N PRO A 16 -12.07 8.27 -0.51
CA PRO A 16 -12.05 9.01 0.75
C PRO A 16 -12.01 10.53 0.53
N PRO A 17 -12.76 11.32 1.32
CA PRO A 17 -13.71 10.90 2.36
C PRO A 17 -15.14 10.66 1.84
N ALA A 18 -15.41 10.81 0.53
CA ALA A 18 -16.75 10.92 -0.03
C ALA A 18 -17.49 9.59 -0.17
N SER A 19 -16.80 8.49 -0.50
CA SER A 19 -17.38 7.15 -0.65
C SER A 19 -16.47 6.13 -0.02
N MET A 20 -16.98 5.40 0.96
CA MET A 20 -16.19 4.56 1.87
C MET A 20 -16.77 3.14 2.03
N GLU A 21 -17.62 2.69 1.13
CA GLU A 21 -18.20 1.34 1.18
C GLU A 21 -17.62 0.46 0.05
N PRO A 22 -16.38 -0.08 0.21
CA PRO A 22 -15.78 -0.94 -0.81
C PRO A 22 -16.52 -2.26 -0.97
N ALA A 23 -17.14 -2.75 0.10
CA ALA A 23 -17.97 -3.95 0.13
C ALA A 23 -18.91 -3.92 1.34
N PRO A 24 -20.03 -4.66 1.33
CA PRO A 24 -20.91 -4.79 2.50
C PRO A 24 -20.15 -5.30 3.74
N ALA A 25 -20.54 -4.84 4.91
CA ALA A 25 -19.90 -5.22 6.18
C ALA A 25 -19.91 -6.74 6.37
N GLY A 26 -18.76 -7.32 6.74
CA GLY A 26 -18.62 -8.74 7.02
C GLY A 26 -18.86 -9.66 5.82
N SER A 27 -18.68 -9.17 4.60
CA SER A 27 -19.02 -9.94 3.38
C SER A 27 -17.81 -10.61 2.71
N VAL A 28 -16.58 -10.11 2.93
CA VAL A 28 -15.40 -10.59 2.22
C VAL A 28 -14.46 -11.40 3.13
N ASP A 29 -13.77 -12.36 2.54
CA ASP A 29 -12.80 -13.20 3.25
C ASP A 29 -11.41 -12.56 3.30
N MET A 30 -11.08 -11.72 2.30
CA MET A 30 -9.80 -11.06 2.18
C MET A 30 -9.94 -9.68 1.55
N VAL A 31 -9.17 -8.73 2.05
CA VAL A 31 -8.90 -7.43 1.41
C VAL A 31 -7.42 -7.36 1.10
N VAL A 32 -7.06 -6.80 -0.05
CA VAL A 32 -5.67 -6.58 -0.43
C VAL A 32 -5.44 -5.16 -0.91
N SER A 33 -4.28 -4.60 -0.55
CA SER A 33 -3.84 -3.29 -1.00
C SER A 33 -2.41 -3.37 -1.51
N PHE A 34 -2.22 -2.93 -2.74
CA PHE A 34 -0.92 -2.92 -3.38
C PHE A 34 -0.52 -1.48 -3.74
N ARG A 35 0.53 -0.97 -3.08
CA ARG A 35 1.15 0.32 -3.36
C ARG A 35 0.15 1.49 -3.37
N ASN A 36 -0.69 1.55 -2.35
CA ASN A 36 -1.72 2.59 -2.26
C ASN A 36 -1.84 3.27 -0.88
N LEU A 37 -1.20 2.72 0.16
CA LEU A 37 -1.23 3.34 1.49
C LEU A 37 -0.67 4.76 1.47
N HIS A 38 0.42 5.00 0.74
CA HIS A 38 1.01 6.34 0.60
C HIS A 38 0.04 7.36 0.01
N ASN A 39 -0.82 6.97 -0.94
CA ASN A 39 -1.83 7.85 -1.51
C ASN A 39 -2.90 8.25 -0.48
N TRP A 40 -3.31 7.32 0.35
CA TRP A 40 -4.26 7.58 1.42
C TRP A 40 -3.62 8.36 2.57
N TYR A 41 -2.36 8.07 2.88
CA TYR A 41 -1.58 8.81 3.88
C TYR A 41 -1.41 10.27 3.47
N ALA A 42 -1.04 10.54 2.23
CA ALA A 42 -0.88 11.91 1.72
C ALA A 42 -2.18 12.74 1.78
N ARG A 43 -3.34 12.07 1.84
CA ARG A 43 -4.68 12.69 1.95
C ARG A 43 -5.29 12.61 3.34
N ASP A 44 -4.50 12.20 4.33
CA ASP A 44 -4.94 11.99 5.72
C ASP A 44 -6.14 11.01 5.85
N ALA A 45 -6.24 10.04 4.93
CA ALA A 45 -7.36 9.10 4.81
C ALA A 45 -6.98 7.63 5.10
N MET A 46 -5.70 7.33 5.40
CA MET A 46 -5.24 5.96 5.54
C MET A 46 -6.00 5.19 6.63
N LYS A 47 -6.23 5.83 7.79
CA LYS A 47 -7.00 5.22 8.89
C LYS A 47 -8.43 4.88 8.45
N ASN A 48 -9.11 5.81 7.80
CA ASN A 48 -10.49 5.62 7.35
C ASN A 48 -10.60 4.44 6.38
N VAL A 49 -9.65 4.32 5.45
CA VAL A 49 -9.64 3.18 4.51
C VAL A 49 -9.37 1.86 5.23
N MET A 50 -8.49 1.84 6.23
CA MET A 50 -8.25 0.64 7.04
C MET A 50 -9.46 0.26 7.89
N ASP A 51 -10.22 1.24 8.42
CA ASP A 51 -11.48 0.98 9.12
C ASP A 51 -12.50 0.33 8.19
N GLU A 52 -12.63 0.81 6.96
CA GLU A 52 -13.55 0.22 5.98
C GLU A 52 -13.10 -1.19 5.52
N ALA A 53 -11.80 -1.39 5.36
CA ALA A 53 -11.27 -2.73 5.10
C ALA A 53 -11.61 -3.69 6.24
N PHE A 54 -11.48 -3.22 7.50
CA PHE A 54 -11.86 -3.99 8.68
C PHE A 54 -13.37 -4.28 8.70
N ASN A 55 -14.20 -3.29 8.42
CA ASN A 55 -15.66 -3.45 8.37
C ASN A 55 -16.09 -4.46 7.31
N ALA A 56 -15.55 -4.39 6.11
CA ALA A 56 -15.87 -5.28 4.99
C ALA A 56 -15.50 -6.75 5.26
N LEU A 57 -14.44 -7.00 6.02
CA LEU A 57 -13.96 -8.34 6.32
C LEU A 57 -14.91 -9.10 7.27
N LYS A 58 -15.08 -10.38 7.00
CA LYS A 58 -15.64 -11.36 7.95
C LYS A 58 -14.73 -11.47 9.18
N THR A 59 -15.28 -11.88 10.32
CA THR A 59 -14.48 -12.27 11.49
C THR A 59 -13.50 -13.37 11.11
N GLY A 60 -12.21 -13.16 11.40
CA GLY A 60 -11.13 -14.06 11.02
C GLY A 60 -10.61 -13.88 9.60
N GLY A 61 -11.15 -12.94 8.82
CA GLY A 61 -10.66 -12.58 7.51
C GLY A 61 -9.29 -11.87 7.55
N TYR A 62 -8.67 -11.74 6.39
CA TYR A 62 -7.30 -11.24 6.27
C TYR A 62 -7.21 -9.94 5.48
N PHE A 63 -6.28 -9.07 5.89
CA PHE A 63 -5.90 -7.88 5.13
C PHE A 63 -4.42 -7.99 4.73
N GLY A 64 -4.16 -8.13 3.42
CA GLY A 64 -2.82 -8.20 2.84
C GLY A 64 -2.39 -6.84 2.31
N VAL A 65 -1.18 -6.41 2.66
CA VAL A 65 -0.61 -5.12 2.27
C VAL A 65 0.75 -5.31 1.63
N VAL A 66 0.95 -4.71 0.46
CA VAL A 66 2.28 -4.48 -0.12
C VAL A 66 2.43 -2.97 -0.34
N GLU A 67 3.45 -2.35 0.28
CA GLU A 67 3.66 -0.90 0.18
C GLU A 67 5.15 -0.54 0.12
N HIS A 68 5.48 0.56 -0.54
CA HIS A 68 6.81 1.15 -0.56
C HIS A 68 7.24 1.51 0.85
N ARG A 69 8.43 1.05 1.25
CA ARG A 69 8.89 1.10 2.64
C ARG A 69 9.87 2.25 2.86
N ALA A 70 9.46 3.25 3.62
CA ALA A 70 10.33 4.32 4.13
C ALA A 70 11.29 3.78 5.19
N PRO A 71 12.48 4.40 5.36
CA PRO A 71 13.30 4.18 6.55
C PRO A 71 12.53 4.51 7.83
N GLU A 72 12.71 3.71 8.88
CA GLU A 72 12.08 4.01 10.17
C GLU A 72 12.57 5.38 10.71
N GLY A 73 11.66 6.13 11.31
CA GLY A 73 11.93 7.50 11.77
C GLY A 73 11.82 8.57 10.68
N SER A 74 11.42 8.22 9.47
CA SER A 74 11.16 9.21 8.41
C SER A 74 10.12 10.23 8.82
N SER A 75 10.32 11.48 8.41
CA SER A 75 9.38 12.56 8.69
C SER A 75 8.06 12.40 7.93
N VAL A 76 7.00 13.01 8.45
CA VAL A 76 5.68 13.07 7.76
C VAL A 76 5.82 13.67 6.36
N GLU A 77 6.63 14.74 6.22
CA GLU A 77 6.86 15.40 4.94
C GLU A 77 7.55 14.46 3.94
N PHE A 78 8.58 13.73 4.38
CA PHE A 78 9.25 12.73 3.55
C PHE A 78 8.24 11.72 3.03
N MET A 79 7.48 11.07 3.91
CA MET A 79 6.51 10.04 3.53
C MET A 79 5.42 10.56 2.57
N LYS A 80 4.93 11.79 2.79
CA LYS A 80 3.91 12.41 1.90
C LYS A 80 4.45 12.78 0.52
N THR A 81 5.75 12.96 0.37
CA THR A 81 6.38 13.41 -0.90
C THR A 81 7.12 12.32 -1.65
N SER A 82 7.71 11.35 -0.95
CA SER A 82 8.48 10.25 -1.54
C SER A 82 7.63 9.13 -2.12
N GLY A 83 6.40 8.94 -1.60
CA GLY A 83 5.56 7.78 -1.89
C GLY A 83 5.91 6.55 -1.07
N ASP A 84 6.72 6.71 -0.03
CA ASP A 84 7.07 5.65 0.91
C ASP A 84 6.31 5.83 2.22
N VAL A 85 6.07 4.72 2.95
CA VAL A 85 5.46 4.72 4.29
C VAL A 85 6.33 3.86 5.21
N THR A 86 6.57 4.30 6.46
CA THR A 86 7.28 3.43 7.40
C THR A 86 6.46 2.19 7.74
N GLN A 87 7.12 1.06 7.91
CA GLN A 87 6.44 -0.18 8.28
C GLN A 87 5.76 -0.06 9.64
N SER A 88 6.40 0.59 10.59
CA SER A 88 5.84 0.86 11.93
C SER A 88 4.54 1.65 11.85
N LEU A 89 4.47 2.70 11.02
CA LEU A 89 3.25 3.49 10.84
C LEU A 89 2.13 2.66 10.21
N ALA A 90 2.42 1.88 9.17
CA ALA A 90 1.42 1.01 8.53
C ALA A 90 0.82 0.01 9.53
N ILE A 91 1.66 -0.61 10.36
CA ILE A 91 1.23 -1.53 11.42
C ILE A 91 0.39 -0.78 12.47
N GLN A 92 0.88 0.34 12.98
CA GLN A 92 0.18 1.13 13.99
C GLN A 92 -1.23 1.55 13.54
N VAL A 93 -1.36 2.02 12.30
CA VAL A 93 -2.67 2.46 11.77
C VAL A 93 -3.60 1.27 11.58
N ALA A 94 -3.10 0.13 11.09
CA ALA A 94 -3.90 -1.09 10.95
C ALA A 94 -4.37 -1.60 12.33
N GLU A 95 -3.50 -1.63 13.32
CA GLU A 95 -3.85 -2.03 14.69
C GLU A 95 -4.87 -1.08 15.32
N SER A 96 -4.77 0.22 15.05
CA SER A 96 -5.76 1.20 15.52
C SER A 96 -7.15 1.02 14.88
N ALA A 97 -7.23 0.34 13.73
CA ALA A 97 -8.48 -0.06 13.08
C ALA A 97 -9.03 -1.39 13.61
N GLY A 98 -8.28 -2.08 14.49
CA GLY A 98 -8.68 -3.34 15.11
C GLY A 98 -8.00 -4.58 14.56
N PHE A 99 -7.15 -4.46 13.55
CA PHE A 99 -6.38 -5.56 13.00
C PHE A 99 -5.30 -6.07 13.97
N LYS A 100 -4.88 -7.32 13.76
CA LYS A 100 -3.67 -7.89 14.38
C LYS A 100 -2.69 -8.25 13.29
N LEU A 101 -1.45 -7.79 13.37
CA LEU A 101 -0.38 -8.28 12.51
C LEU A 101 -0.15 -9.77 12.80
N VAL A 102 -0.17 -10.61 11.77
CA VAL A 102 0.01 -12.07 11.91
C VAL A 102 1.23 -12.58 11.16
N ASP A 103 1.66 -11.88 10.10
CA ASP A 103 2.86 -12.27 9.36
C ASP A 103 3.48 -11.09 8.60
N THR A 104 4.77 -11.21 8.28
CA THR A 104 5.54 -10.30 7.44
C THR A 104 6.39 -11.08 6.46
N SER A 105 6.65 -10.52 5.28
CA SER A 105 7.54 -11.14 4.29
C SER A 105 8.45 -10.12 3.64
N GLU A 106 9.69 -10.51 3.42
CA GLU A 106 10.70 -9.73 2.69
C GLU A 106 10.78 -10.09 1.19
N ILE A 107 9.78 -10.80 0.66
CA ILE A 107 9.75 -11.24 -0.76
C ILE A 107 9.82 -10.05 -1.74
N ASN A 108 9.35 -8.88 -1.32
CA ASN A 108 9.37 -7.64 -2.10
C ASN A 108 10.46 -6.66 -1.64
N ALA A 109 11.37 -7.08 -0.76
CA ALA A 109 12.46 -6.24 -0.30
C ALA A 109 13.49 -6.00 -1.42
N ASN A 110 14.02 -4.78 -1.47
CA ASN A 110 15.11 -4.44 -2.36
C ASN A 110 16.21 -3.66 -1.60
N PRO A 111 17.29 -4.32 -1.16
CA PRO A 111 18.36 -3.67 -0.41
C PRO A 111 19.18 -2.67 -1.24
N ARG A 112 19.00 -2.62 -2.57
CA ARG A 112 19.64 -1.63 -3.45
C ARG A 112 18.88 -0.30 -3.50
N ASP A 113 17.65 -0.27 -2.98
CA ASP A 113 16.83 0.94 -2.93
C ASP A 113 17.30 1.85 -1.79
N THR A 114 17.97 2.95 -2.14
CA THR A 114 18.53 3.93 -1.19
C THR A 114 17.53 4.98 -0.73
N LYS A 115 16.36 5.08 -1.39
CA LYS A 115 15.22 5.93 -1.03
C LYS A 115 15.45 7.46 -1.08
N ASP A 116 16.58 7.90 -1.62
CA ASP A 116 17.02 9.30 -1.70
C ASP A 116 16.85 9.92 -3.10
N TYR A 117 15.81 9.52 -3.82
CA TYR A 117 15.61 9.90 -5.22
C TYR A 117 14.87 11.23 -5.39
N PRO A 118 15.18 12.00 -6.47
CA PRO A 118 14.59 13.32 -6.69
C PRO A 118 13.06 13.35 -6.83
N LYS A 119 12.45 12.21 -7.19
CA LYS A 119 10.99 12.06 -7.32
C LYS A 119 10.46 10.88 -6.48
N GLY A 120 11.13 10.58 -5.37
CA GLY A 120 10.78 9.44 -4.53
C GLY A 120 10.73 8.14 -5.33
N VAL A 121 9.86 7.23 -4.93
CA VAL A 121 9.70 5.91 -5.56
C VAL A 121 9.41 5.95 -7.05
N TRP A 122 8.82 7.03 -7.54
CA TRP A 122 8.50 7.19 -8.96
C TRP A 122 9.71 7.47 -9.85
N THR A 123 10.89 7.69 -9.27
CA THR A 123 12.17 7.72 -10.00
C THR A 123 12.54 6.34 -10.53
N LEU A 124 12.21 5.30 -9.76
CA LEU A 124 12.51 3.91 -10.05
C LEU A 124 11.52 3.29 -11.09
N PRO A 125 11.84 2.10 -11.63
CA PRO A 125 10.89 1.34 -12.44
C PRO A 125 9.61 0.99 -11.63
N PRO A 126 8.49 0.82 -12.28
CA PRO A 126 8.24 0.99 -13.72
C PRO A 126 7.97 2.43 -14.13
N SER A 127 7.94 3.39 -13.19
CA SER A 127 7.49 4.76 -13.43
C SER A 127 8.49 5.60 -14.23
N TYR A 128 9.79 5.51 -13.89
CA TYR A 128 10.86 6.29 -14.53
C TYR A 128 10.47 7.76 -14.74
N ARG A 129 10.00 8.44 -13.68
CA ARG A 129 9.47 9.81 -13.78
C ARG A 129 10.49 10.83 -14.30
N LEU A 130 11.79 10.54 -14.20
CA LEU A 130 12.89 11.34 -14.79
C LEU A 130 13.17 10.96 -16.24
N LYS A 131 12.37 10.06 -16.84
CA LYS A 131 12.51 9.60 -18.23
C LYS A 131 13.90 8.98 -18.49
N ASP A 132 14.71 9.60 -19.35
CA ASP A 132 16.01 9.07 -19.74
C ASP A 132 17.16 9.52 -18.83
N GLU A 133 16.90 10.44 -17.90
CA GLU A 133 17.90 10.91 -16.95
C GLU A 133 18.31 9.77 -16.00
N ASN A 134 19.58 9.36 -16.07
CA ASN A 134 20.16 8.27 -15.27
C ASN A 134 19.34 6.94 -15.30
N LYS A 135 18.57 6.70 -16.35
CA LYS A 135 17.65 5.57 -16.45
C LYS A 135 18.33 4.22 -16.24
N SER A 136 19.54 4.03 -16.78
CA SER A 136 20.30 2.79 -16.61
C SER A 136 20.67 2.52 -15.15
N THR A 137 20.98 3.56 -14.39
CA THR A 137 21.24 3.47 -12.95
C THR A 137 19.98 3.01 -12.20
N TYR A 138 18.85 3.66 -12.46
CA TYR A 138 17.57 3.30 -11.83
C TYR A 138 17.09 1.92 -12.26
N GLN A 139 17.34 1.53 -13.49
CA GLN A 139 17.04 0.18 -13.96
C GLN A 139 17.88 -0.88 -13.24
N THR A 140 19.14 -0.59 -12.93
CA THR A 140 20.03 -1.49 -12.18
C THR A 140 19.61 -1.62 -10.72
N ILE A 141 19.10 -0.54 -10.10
CA ILE A 141 18.52 -0.59 -8.74
C ILE A 141 17.28 -1.50 -8.76
N GLY A 142 16.43 -1.35 -9.77
CA GLY A 142 15.18 -2.10 -9.88
C GLY A 142 14.00 -1.39 -9.22
N GLU A 143 12.92 -2.13 -8.97
CA GLU A 143 11.76 -1.58 -8.27
C GLU A 143 12.09 -1.22 -6.81
N SER A 144 11.29 -0.33 -6.22
CA SER A 144 11.46 0.08 -4.82
C SER A 144 11.41 -1.08 -3.84
N ASP A 145 12.06 -0.88 -2.71
CA ASP A 145 11.91 -1.74 -1.53
C ASP A 145 10.49 -1.66 -0.98
N ARG A 146 9.88 -2.82 -0.72
CA ARG A 146 8.47 -2.89 -0.28
C ARG A 146 8.31 -3.84 0.88
N MET A 147 7.61 -3.37 1.92
CA MET A 147 7.08 -4.24 2.95
C MET A 147 5.94 -5.10 2.42
N THR A 148 5.81 -6.29 2.94
CA THR A 148 4.65 -7.17 2.72
C THR A 148 4.13 -7.60 4.08
N LEU A 149 2.89 -7.24 4.41
CA LEU A 149 2.30 -7.42 5.71
C LEU A 149 0.98 -8.19 5.59
N LEU A 150 0.73 -9.09 6.52
CA LEU A 150 -0.53 -9.80 6.65
C LEU A 150 -1.14 -9.51 8.01
N PHE A 151 -2.36 -8.98 7.97
CA PHE A 151 -3.16 -8.72 9.17
C PHE A 151 -4.38 -9.62 9.21
N LYS A 152 -4.92 -9.84 10.42
CA LYS A 152 -6.15 -10.57 10.66
C LYS A 152 -7.15 -9.70 11.43
N LYS A 153 -8.43 -9.80 11.05
CA LYS A 153 -9.57 -9.26 11.79
C LYS A 153 -9.96 -10.17 12.95
#